data_77d3be307d4bad0976fc77d32300a36c
#
_entry.id   77d3be307d4bad0976fc77d32300a36c
#
_cell.length_a   1.000
_cell.length_b   1.000
_cell.length_c   1.000
_cell.angle_alpha   90.00
_cell.angle_beta   90.00
_cell.angle_gamma   90.00
#
_symmetry.space_group_name_H-M   'P 1'
#
loop_
_entity.id
_entity.type
_entity.pdbx_description
1 polymer ?
#
loop_
_entity_poly.entity_id
_entity_poly.type
_entity_poly.pdbx_seq_one_letter_code
_entity_poly.pdbx_strand_id
1 'polypeptide(L)'
;MLNKFQAYLVERGFKEFSINGSRSTAWDYPYRISKIIAAEGISLEKLSADITKYLELYGPKGEKWTTGRRSHHSYFQALRHFRKFMLVQRFGSANA
;
A
#
# COMPACT_ATOMS: atom_id res chain seq x y z
N MET A 1 10.70 5.59 -3.67
CA MET A 1 9.75 4.53 -4.12
C MET A 1 8.30 4.81 -3.76
N LEU A 2 8.00 5.30 -2.57
CA LEU A 2 6.60 5.61 -2.22
C LEU A 2 6.01 6.72 -3.08
N ASN A 3 6.83 7.65 -3.55
CA ASN A 3 6.38 8.67 -4.50
C ASN A 3 5.91 8.06 -5.82
N LYS A 4 6.59 7.01 -6.27
CA LYS A 4 6.19 6.28 -7.49
C LYS A 4 4.91 5.49 -7.28
N PHE A 5 4.72 4.94 -6.08
CA PHE A 5 3.48 4.28 -5.72
C PHE A 5 2.32 5.28 -5.72
N GLN A 6 2.53 6.45 -5.16
CA GLN A 6 1.51 7.50 -5.18
C GLN A 6 1.13 7.89 -6.62
N ALA A 7 2.14 8.10 -7.48
CA ALA A 7 1.90 8.42 -8.89
C ALA A 7 1.12 7.31 -9.60
N TYR A 8 1.46 6.06 -9.31
CA TYR A 8 0.76 4.90 -9.85
C TYR A 8 -0.72 4.93 -9.46
N LEU A 9 -1.03 5.23 -8.20
CA LEU A 9 -2.41 5.31 -7.73
C LEU A 9 -3.18 6.43 -8.43
N VAL A 10 -2.55 7.58 -8.60
CA VAL A 10 -3.17 8.71 -9.32
C VAL A 10 -3.49 8.33 -10.76
N GLU A 11 -2.56 7.67 -11.44
CA GLU A 11 -2.76 7.19 -12.81
C GLU A 11 -3.91 6.18 -12.92
N ARG A 12 -4.16 5.44 -11.85
CA ARG A 12 -5.27 4.48 -11.80
C ARG A 12 -6.61 5.15 -11.44
N GLY A 13 -6.62 6.47 -11.28
CA GLY A 13 -7.84 7.21 -11.01
C GLY A 13 -8.11 7.49 -9.54
N PHE A 14 -7.21 7.10 -8.65
CA PHE A 14 -7.35 7.42 -7.23
C PHE A 14 -6.94 8.87 -6.99
N LYS A 15 -7.67 9.57 -6.14
CA LYS A 15 -7.39 10.96 -5.81
C LYS A 15 -6.49 11.06 -4.59
N GLU A 16 -5.66 12.10 -4.54
CA GLU A 16 -4.87 12.42 -3.37
C GLU A 16 -5.72 13.07 -2.29
N PHE A 17 -6.66 13.93 -2.69
CA PHE A 17 -7.55 14.62 -1.80
C PHE A 17 -8.98 14.53 -2.31
N SER A 18 -9.94 14.47 -1.38
CA SER A 18 -11.35 14.53 -1.71
C SER A 18 -11.77 15.98 -2.00
N ILE A 19 -13.00 16.17 -2.44
CA ILE A 19 -13.54 17.50 -2.77
C ILE A 19 -13.44 18.46 -1.59
N ASN A 20 -13.61 17.96 -0.36
CA ASN A 20 -13.54 18.79 0.84
C ASN A 20 -12.13 18.95 1.39
N GLY A 21 -11.10 18.53 0.65
CA GLY A 21 -9.72 18.66 1.05
C GLY A 21 -9.18 17.56 1.96
N SER A 22 -10.01 16.56 2.31
CA SER A 22 -9.55 15.43 3.11
C SER A 22 -8.60 14.53 2.32
N ARG A 23 -7.65 13.90 3.00
CA ARG A 23 -6.71 12.99 2.37
C ARG A 23 -7.46 11.76 1.85
N SER A 24 -7.19 11.41 0.60
CA SER A 24 -7.86 10.28 -0.06
C SER A 24 -6.86 9.17 -0.35
N THR A 25 -7.30 8.14 -1.08
CA THR A 25 -6.58 6.88 -1.29
C THR A 25 -5.13 7.06 -1.77
N ALA A 26 -4.90 7.90 -2.78
CA ALA A 26 -3.58 8.08 -3.35
C ALA A 26 -2.60 8.74 -2.37
N TRP A 27 -3.10 9.46 -1.36
CA TRP A 27 -2.29 9.98 -0.27
C TRP A 27 -2.19 8.95 0.86
N ASP A 28 -3.32 8.34 1.20
CA ASP A 28 -3.44 7.49 2.39
C ASP A 28 -2.67 6.16 2.25
N TYR A 29 -2.73 5.50 1.11
CA TYR A 29 -2.11 4.19 0.95
C TYR A 29 -0.58 4.24 1.06
N PRO A 30 0.13 5.17 0.41
CA PRO A 30 1.56 5.30 0.66
C PRO A 30 1.89 5.59 2.12
N TYR A 31 1.07 6.40 2.78
CA TYR A 31 1.22 6.68 4.20
C TYR A 31 1.07 5.39 5.04
N ARG A 32 0.06 4.56 4.72
CA ARG A 32 -0.15 3.29 5.43
C ARG A 32 1.02 2.33 5.23
N ILE A 33 1.61 2.28 4.03
CA ILE A 33 2.81 1.48 3.77
C ILE A 33 3.95 1.95 4.68
N SER A 34 4.16 3.26 4.80
CA SER A 34 5.21 3.78 5.69
C SER A 34 4.95 3.41 7.16
N LYS A 35 3.69 3.38 7.57
CA LYS A 35 3.31 2.96 8.93
C LYS A 35 3.60 1.48 9.17
N ILE A 36 3.33 0.64 8.19
CA ILE A 36 3.63 -0.80 8.28
C ILE A 36 5.14 -1.02 8.42
N ILE A 37 5.93 -0.36 7.59
CA ILE A 37 7.39 -0.44 7.64
C ILE A 37 7.90 -0.06 9.03
N ALA A 38 7.39 1.04 9.58
CA ALA A 38 7.78 1.50 10.91
C ALA A 38 7.36 0.51 12.00
N ALA A 39 6.14 0.01 11.92
CA ALA A 39 5.60 -0.91 12.93
C ALA A 39 6.32 -2.26 12.93
N GLU A 40 6.68 -2.76 11.74
CA GLU A 40 7.36 -4.05 11.59
C GLU A 40 8.88 -3.93 11.73
N GLY A 41 9.41 -2.70 11.75
CA GLY A 41 10.85 -2.47 11.86
C GLY A 41 11.63 -2.99 10.67
N ILE A 42 11.09 -2.86 9.47
CA ILE A 42 11.68 -3.41 8.24
C ILE A 42 11.92 -2.31 7.20
N SER A 43 12.69 -2.63 6.17
CA SER A 43 12.87 -1.74 5.03
C SER A 43 11.75 -1.94 4.01
N LEU A 44 11.63 -1.00 3.07
CA LEU A 44 10.69 -1.12 1.97
C LEU A 44 11.03 -2.33 1.08
N GLU A 45 12.32 -2.60 0.89
CA GLU A 45 12.80 -3.76 0.14
C GLU A 45 12.37 -5.06 0.80
N LYS A 46 12.45 -5.14 2.12
CA LYS A 46 12.03 -6.32 2.87
C LYS A 46 10.53 -6.53 2.75
N LEU A 47 9.74 -5.46 2.86
CA LEU A 47 8.30 -5.52 2.65
C LEU A 47 7.98 -6.03 1.25
N SER A 48 8.67 -5.53 0.23
CA SER A 48 8.48 -5.94 -1.15
C SER A 48 8.81 -7.42 -1.36
N ALA A 49 9.91 -7.88 -0.78
CA ALA A 49 10.34 -9.27 -0.91
C ALA A 49 9.36 -10.24 -0.24
N ASP A 50 8.78 -9.84 0.88
CA ASP A 50 7.89 -10.70 1.67
C ASP A 50 6.44 -10.24 1.62
N ILE A 51 6.00 -9.62 0.53
CA ILE A 51 4.69 -8.99 0.45
C ILE A 51 3.54 -9.96 0.76
N THR A 52 3.65 -11.22 0.35
CA THR A 52 2.63 -12.23 0.61
C THR A 52 2.48 -12.47 2.12
N LYS A 53 3.60 -12.52 2.84
CA LYS A 53 3.59 -12.70 4.30
C LYS A 53 2.83 -11.56 4.98
N TYR A 54 3.08 -10.32 4.56
CA TYR A 54 2.44 -9.17 5.17
C TYR A 54 0.97 -9.04 4.76
N LEU A 55 0.63 -9.46 3.54
CA LEU A 55 -0.77 -9.56 3.12
C LEU A 55 -1.54 -10.53 4.00
N GLU A 56 -0.94 -11.65 4.36
CA GLU A 56 -1.57 -12.61 5.27
C GLU A 56 -1.69 -12.05 6.69
N LEU A 57 -0.63 -11.39 7.16
CA LEU A 57 -0.58 -10.85 8.53
C LEU A 57 -1.67 -9.79 8.75
N TYR A 58 -1.86 -8.89 7.78
CA TYR A 58 -2.84 -7.81 7.87
C TYR A 58 -4.18 -8.17 7.24
N GLY A 59 -4.31 -9.34 6.63
CA GLY A 59 -5.53 -9.79 5.96
C GLY A 59 -6.54 -10.39 6.92
N PRO A 60 -7.70 -10.86 6.40
CA PRO A 60 -8.82 -11.33 7.22
C PRO A 60 -8.51 -12.45 8.20
N LYS A 61 -7.51 -13.27 7.90
CA LYS A 61 -7.10 -14.38 8.77
C LYS A 61 -5.83 -14.07 9.55
N GLY A 62 -5.29 -12.86 9.42
CA GLY A 62 -4.04 -12.48 10.04
C GLY A 62 -4.22 -11.86 11.41
N GLU A 63 -3.17 -11.94 12.21
CA GLU A 63 -3.16 -11.42 13.59
C GLU A 63 -3.40 -9.91 13.65
N LYS A 64 -3.03 -9.18 12.61
CA LYS A 64 -3.13 -7.73 12.57
C LYS A 64 -4.34 -7.20 11.80
N TRP A 65 -5.26 -8.07 11.46
CA TRP A 65 -6.49 -7.66 10.77
C TRP A 65 -7.26 -6.59 11.55
N THR A 66 -7.40 -6.77 12.86
CA THR A 66 -8.12 -5.83 13.71
C THR A 66 -7.42 -4.48 13.86
N THR A 67 -6.12 -4.42 13.62
CA THR A 67 -5.35 -3.17 13.69
C THR A 67 -5.90 -2.13 12.71
N GLY A 68 -6.34 -2.57 11.52
CA GLY A 68 -6.88 -1.66 10.52
C GLY A 68 -8.38 -1.46 10.57
N ARG A 69 -9.06 -1.98 11.61
CA ARG A 69 -10.52 -1.98 11.67
C ARG A 69 -11.15 -0.59 11.59
N ARG A 70 -10.57 0.39 12.30
CA ARG A 70 -11.10 1.77 12.31
C ARG A 70 -10.92 2.49 10.99
N SER A 71 -9.95 2.07 10.19
CA SER A 71 -9.65 2.68 8.90
C SER A 71 -10.17 1.84 7.74
N HIS A 72 -11.20 1.04 7.97
CA HIS A 72 -11.80 0.15 6.96
C HIS A 72 -10.76 -0.77 6.32
N HIS A 73 -9.85 -1.28 7.16
CA HIS A 73 -8.78 -2.19 6.73
C HIS A 73 -7.87 -1.60 5.66
N SER A 74 -7.61 -0.29 5.72
CA SER A 74 -6.77 0.39 4.74
C SER A 74 -5.34 -0.11 4.73
N TYR A 75 -4.83 -0.68 5.82
CA TYR A 75 -3.51 -1.32 5.81
C TYR A 75 -3.47 -2.49 4.83
N PHE A 76 -4.47 -3.37 4.89
CA PHE A 76 -4.58 -4.51 3.99
C PHE A 76 -4.79 -4.04 2.54
N GLN A 77 -5.68 -3.07 2.33
CA GLN A 77 -5.92 -2.53 1.00
C GLN A 77 -4.68 -1.86 0.43
N ALA A 78 -3.94 -1.11 1.25
CA ALA A 78 -2.69 -0.49 0.82
C ALA A 78 -1.69 -1.55 0.37
N LEU A 79 -1.55 -2.65 1.11
CA LEU A 79 -0.66 -3.75 0.74
C LEU A 79 -1.08 -4.42 -0.56
N ARG A 80 -2.38 -4.60 -0.78
CA ARG A 80 -2.89 -5.17 -2.03
C ARG A 80 -2.53 -4.30 -3.23
N HIS A 81 -2.74 -3.00 -3.13
CA HIS A 81 -2.41 -2.07 -4.20
C HIS A 81 -0.91 -1.93 -4.38
N PHE A 82 -0.16 -1.97 -3.28
CA PHE A 82 1.29 -1.95 -3.34
C PHE A 82 1.83 -3.17 -4.10
N ARG A 83 1.26 -4.34 -3.86
CA ARG A 83 1.62 -5.56 -4.61
C ARG A 83 1.37 -5.39 -6.10
N LYS A 84 0.22 -4.84 -6.48
CA LYS A 84 -0.11 -4.58 -7.89
C LYS A 84 0.90 -3.60 -8.51
N PHE A 85 1.25 -2.54 -7.78
CA PHE A 85 2.25 -1.58 -8.21
C PHE A 85 3.60 -2.26 -8.45
N MET A 86 4.02 -3.11 -7.52
CA MET A 86 5.29 -3.85 -7.65
C MET A 86 5.31 -4.71 -8.91
N LEU A 87 4.19 -5.38 -9.21
CA LEU A 87 4.08 -6.21 -10.41
C LEU A 87 4.17 -5.36 -11.68
N VAL A 88 3.53 -4.20 -11.71
CA VAL A 88 3.60 -3.28 -12.85
C VAL A 88 5.02 -2.77 -13.04
N GLN A 89 5.69 -2.37 -11.96
CA GLN A 89 7.08 -1.90 -12.01
C GLN A 89 8.00 -2.97 -12.59
N ARG A 90 7.78 -4.23 -12.19
CA ARG A 90 8.62 -5.34 -12.59
C ARG A 90 8.43 -5.73 -14.05
N PHE A 91 7.18 -5.82 -14.51
CA PHE A 91 6.86 -6.30 -15.86
C PHE A 91 6.63 -5.16 -16.86
N GLY A 92 6.10 -4.03 -16.41
CA GLY A 92 5.89 -2.87 -17.25
C GLY A 92 7.18 -2.29 -17.81
N SER A 93 8.26 -2.30 -17.02
CA SER A 93 9.57 -1.82 -17.45
C SER A 93 10.14 -2.62 -18.62
N ALA A 94 9.83 -3.92 -18.68
CA ALA A 94 10.31 -4.79 -19.75
C ALA A 94 9.65 -4.48 -21.08
N ASN A 95 8.51 -3.83 -21.07
CA ASN A 95 7.74 -3.50 -22.27
C ASN A 95 7.88 -2.05 -22.71
N ALA A 96 8.60 -1.30 -21.91
CA ALA A 96 8.87 0.08 -22.27
C ALA A 96 10.03 0.17 -23.26
#